data_a4d4c13f90d4907198134fad70a33d64
#
_entry.id   a4d4c13f90d4907198134fad70a33d64
#
_cell.length_a   1.000
_cell.length_b   1.000
_cell.length_c   1.000
_cell.angle_alpha   90.00
_cell.angle_beta   90.00
_cell.angle_gamma   90.00
#
_symmetry.space_group_name_H-M   'P 1'
#
loop_
_entity.id
_entity.type
_entity.pdbx_description
1 polymer ?
#
loop_
_entity_poly.entity_id
_entity_poly.type
_entity_poly.pdbx_seq_one_letter_code
_entity_poly.pdbx_strand_id
1 'polypeptide(L)'
;EPFMNKDIIKMIEYSLKNGFNTLVLTNAMKPMLNKKEQLLNLKSSNLTIRVSIDHYKKEKHELIRGQNSYDVMMMGLKWLNDNDFNYALATRLLWNEKEDMVRKNFRVFTKNNKLNLDTNSKQHLVTFVEMDEKKDTPEITTECWGILKKDPSNIMCSSSRMIVKKKGSKNTSVISCTLLPYDNNFDLGKTLEESFKKIYLNHPH
;
A
#
# COMPACT_ATOMS: atom_id res chain seq x y z
N GLU A 1 -6.42 8.09 -2.48
CA GLU A 1 -5.53 9.01 -1.74
C GLU A 1 -6.12 9.31 -0.36
N PRO A 2 -5.53 8.77 0.74
CA PRO A 2 -6.12 8.89 2.08
C PRO A 2 -6.16 10.33 2.60
N PHE A 3 -5.22 11.17 2.19
CA PHE A 3 -5.19 12.58 2.62
C PHE A 3 -6.31 13.45 2.04
N MET A 4 -7.13 12.92 1.13
CA MET A 4 -8.39 13.55 0.73
C MET A 4 -9.48 13.35 1.80
N ASN A 5 -9.35 12.38 2.68
CA ASN A 5 -10.24 12.21 3.81
C ASN A 5 -9.95 13.31 4.86
N LYS A 6 -10.99 14.06 5.24
CA LYS A 6 -10.88 15.15 6.22
C LYS A 6 -10.43 14.69 7.61
N ASP A 7 -10.73 13.45 7.96
CA ASP A 7 -10.45 12.88 9.29
C ASP A 7 -9.16 12.05 9.34
N ILE A 8 -8.39 11.97 8.25
CA ILE A 8 -7.18 11.11 8.16
C ILE A 8 -6.17 11.41 9.28
N ILE A 9 -5.97 12.68 9.63
CA ILE A 9 -5.03 13.07 10.69
C ILE A 9 -5.49 12.51 12.04
N LYS A 10 -6.78 12.62 12.36
CA LYS A 10 -7.36 12.04 13.59
C LYS A 10 -7.25 10.52 13.61
N MET A 11 -7.42 9.87 12.45
CA MET A 11 -7.29 8.41 12.34
C MET A 11 -5.85 7.97 12.62
N ILE A 12 -4.86 8.66 12.05
CA ILE A 12 -3.44 8.39 12.31
C ILE A 12 -3.13 8.64 13.79
N GLU A 13 -3.54 9.77 14.33
CA GLU A 13 -3.33 10.13 15.72
C GLU A 13 -3.93 9.07 16.67
N TYR A 14 -5.16 8.65 16.43
CA TYR A 14 -5.84 7.62 17.21
C TYR A 14 -5.08 6.28 17.15
N SER A 15 -4.61 5.88 15.95
CA SER A 15 -3.83 4.67 15.77
C SER A 15 -2.52 4.71 16.59
N LEU A 16 -1.77 5.81 16.48
CA LEU A 16 -0.51 5.99 17.19
C LEU A 16 -0.68 6.05 18.72
N LYS A 17 -1.71 6.75 19.20
CA LYS A 17 -2.04 6.82 20.64
C LYS A 17 -2.37 5.46 21.25
N ASN A 18 -2.92 4.55 20.43
CA ASN A 18 -3.20 3.18 20.87
C ASN A 18 -2.01 2.21 20.65
N GLY A 19 -0.83 2.71 20.28
CA GLY A 19 0.39 1.92 20.17
C GLY A 19 0.50 1.08 18.90
N PHE A 20 -0.35 1.31 17.89
CA PHE A 20 -0.31 0.55 16.64
C PHE A 20 0.82 1.03 15.72
N ASN A 21 1.48 0.08 15.05
CA ASN A 21 2.28 0.39 13.89
C ASN A 21 1.36 0.80 12.74
N THR A 22 1.48 2.04 12.31
CA THR A 22 0.58 2.67 11.36
C THR A 22 1.29 2.85 10.01
N LEU A 23 0.71 2.27 8.96
CA LEU A 23 1.18 2.44 7.59
C LEU A 23 0.15 3.24 6.78
N VAL A 24 0.58 4.37 6.21
CA VAL A 24 -0.26 5.21 5.34
C VAL A 24 0.26 5.09 3.91
N LEU A 25 -0.62 4.68 2.98
CA LEU A 25 -0.30 4.60 1.55
C LEU A 25 -0.77 5.87 0.87
N THR A 26 0.13 6.57 0.16
CA THR A 26 -0.17 7.86 -0.46
C THR A 26 0.52 8.01 -1.81
N ASN A 27 -0.02 8.88 -2.65
CA ASN A 27 0.66 9.37 -3.84
C ASN A 27 1.61 10.55 -3.55
N ALA A 28 1.71 10.97 -2.28
CA ALA A 28 2.53 12.08 -1.78
C ALA A 28 2.30 13.43 -2.48
N MET A 29 1.13 13.62 -3.10
CA MET A 29 0.81 14.84 -3.85
C MET A 29 0.16 15.92 -2.96
N LYS A 30 -0.46 16.92 -3.58
CA LYS A 30 -1.08 18.08 -2.92
C LYS A 30 -1.93 17.77 -1.68
N PRO A 31 -2.79 16.71 -1.66
CA PRO A 31 -3.58 16.41 -0.46
C PRO A 31 -2.73 16.15 0.79
N MET A 32 -1.61 15.41 0.65
CA MET A 32 -0.66 15.20 1.74
C MET A 32 0.11 16.50 2.06
N LEU A 33 0.59 17.20 1.04
CA LEU A 33 1.35 18.43 1.21
C LEU A 33 0.57 19.51 1.96
N ASN A 34 -0.75 19.58 1.79
CA ASN A 34 -1.63 20.52 2.50
C ASN A 34 -1.77 20.19 4.00
N LYS A 35 -1.29 19.03 4.45
CA LYS A 35 -1.36 18.58 5.86
C LYS A 35 0.01 18.46 6.52
N LYS A 36 1.04 19.08 5.94
CA LYS A 36 2.44 19.02 6.40
C LYS A 36 2.61 19.30 7.90
N GLU A 37 2.08 20.42 8.37
CA GLU A 37 2.21 20.82 9.79
C GLU A 37 1.56 19.80 10.72
N GLN A 38 0.38 19.32 10.36
CA GLN A 38 -0.32 18.30 11.13
C GLN A 38 0.44 16.97 11.16
N LEU A 39 1.04 16.59 10.03
CA LEU A 39 1.87 15.38 9.94
C LEU A 39 3.14 15.48 10.77
N LEU A 40 3.82 16.64 10.81
CA LEU A 40 5.00 16.86 11.65
C LEU A 40 4.71 16.59 13.12
N ASN A 41 3.53 16.98 13.60
CA ASN A 41 3.11 16.74 14.99
C ASN A 41 2.83 15.24 15.29
N LEU A 42 2.66 14.42 14.25
CA LEU A 42 2.41 12.97 14.35
C LEU A 42 3.63 12.12 14.03
N LYS A 43 4.79 12.76 13.77
CA LYS A 43 6.04 12.02 13.48
C LYS A 43 6.37 11.06 14.62
N SER A 44 6.51 9.79 14.27
CA SER A 44 6.75 8.69 15.22
C SER A 44 7.46 7.54 14.53
N SER A 45 8.24 6.76 15.28
CA SER A 45 8.82 5.50 14.79
C SER A 45 7.75 4.48 14.37
N ASN A 46 6.55 4.58 14.94
CA ASN A 46 5.42 3.71 14.61
C ASN A 46 4.61 4.19 13.40
N LEU A 47 4.94 5.34 12.80
CA LEU A 47 4.30 5.84 11.59
C LEU A 47 5.21 5.66 10.39
N THR A 48 4.77 4.88 9.41
CA THR A 48 5.43 4.74 8.11
C THR A 48 4.54 5.31 7.02
N ILE A 49 5.09 6.17 6.17
CA ILE A 49 4.39 6.70 5.00
C ILE A 49 4.94 6.04 3.75
N ARG A 50 4.13 5.22 3.07
CA ARG A 50 4.55 4.54 1.85
C ARG A 50 4.06 5.28 0.62
N VAL A 51 5.02 5.80 -0.14
CA VAL A 51 4.76 6.60 -1.34
C VAL A 51 4.66 5.70 -2.56
N SER A 52 3.58 5.83 -3.30
CA SER A 52 3.38 5.13 -4.56
C SER A 52 4.13 5.84 -5.69
N ILE A 53 5.17 5.18 -6.20
CA ILE A 53 5.96 5.60 -7.35
C ILE A 53 6.01 4.45 -8.36
N ASP A 54 5.20 4.52 -9.42
CA ASP A 54 5.08 3.38 -10.33
C ASP A 54 6.33 3.13 -11.18
N HIS A 55 7.17 4.16 -11.36
CA HIS A 55 8.46 4.02 -12.03
C HIS A 55 9.44 5.14 -11.63
N TYR A 56 10.75 4.83 -11.65
CA TYR A 56 11.83 5.79 -11.38
C TYR A 56 12.03 6.84 -12.49
N LYS A 57 11.56 6.58 -13.72
CA LYS A 57 11.56 7.54 -14.84
C LYS A 57 10.23 8.30 -14.86
N LYS A 58 10.32 9.62 -15.00
CA LYS A 58 9.17 10.53 -15.03
C LYS A 58 8.14 10.12 -16.08
N GLU A 59 8.57 9.92 -17.32
CA GLU A 59 7.69 9.63 -18.44
C GLU A 59 6.88 8.35 -18.21
N LYS A 60 7.52 7.31 -17.68
CA LYS A 60 6.85 6.04 -17.37
C LYS A 60 5.90 6.15 -16.18
N HIS A 61 6.26 6.91 -15.15
CA HIS A 61 5.37 7.18 -14.02
C HIS A 61 4.12 7.96 -14.47
N GLU A 62 4.31 9.02 -15.25
CA GLU A 62 3.22 9.87 -15.73
C GLU A 62 2.31 9.18 -16.75
N LEU A 63 2.82 8.20 -17.49
CA LEU A 63 2.01 7.36 -18.37
C LEU A 63 0.91 6.62 -17.57
N ILE A 64 1.19 6.25 -16.33
CA ILE A 64 0.26 5.51 -15.47
C ILE A 64 -0.58 6.43 -14.58
N ARG A 65 0.04 7.49 -14.04
CA ARG A 65 -0.57 8.36 -13.03
C ARG A 65 -1.09 9.68 -13.57
N GLY A 66 -0.86 9.94 -14.84
CA GLY A 66 -1.24 11.19 -15.51
C GLY A 66 -0.11 12.22 -15.52
N GLN A 67 -0.21 13.14 -16.47
CA GLN A 67 0.77 14.21 -16.67
C GLN A 67 0.93 15.08 -15.43
N ASN A 68 2.16 15.56 -15.20
CA ASN A 68 2.56 16.42 -14.08
C ASN A 68 2.41 15.77 -12.68
N SER A 69 2.14 14.45 -12.61
CA SER A 69 2.05 13.76 -11.32
C SER A 69 3.42 13.52 -10.68
N TYR A 70 4.45 13.28 -11.49
CA TYR A 70 5.78 12.95 -11.01
C TYR A 70 6.42 14.07 -10.18
N ASP A 71 6.45 15.28 -10.70
CA ASP A 71 7.12 16.41 -10.02
C ASP A 71 6.44 16.75 -8.69
N VAL A 72 5.10 16.69 -8.64
CA VAL A 72 4.35 16.94 -7.40
C VAL A 72 4.56 15.83 -6.39
N MET A 73 4.58 14.57 -6.82
CA MET A 73 4.94 13.42 -5.97
C MET A 73 6.35 13.56 -5.42
N MET A 74 7.33 13.96 -6.27
CA MET A 74 8.71 14.19 -5.84
C MET A 74 8.85 15.31 -4.80
N MET A 75 8.04 16.36 -4.89
CA MET A 75 7.99 17.40 -3.84
C MET A 75 7.58 16.80 -2.49
N GLY A 76 6.54 15.95 -2.48
CA GLY A 76 6.08 15.29 -1.27
C GLY A 76 7.11 14.30 -0.72
N LEU A 77 7.72 13.50 -1.60
CA LEU A 77 8.74 12.53 -1.23
C LEU A 77 9.98 13.21 -0.62
N LYS A 78 10.47 14.28 -1.25
CA LYS A 78 11.58 15.08 -0.71
C LYS A 78 11.22 15.72 0.63
N TRP A 79 10.03 16.25 0.78
CA TRP A 79 9.57 16.79 2.04
C TRP A 79 9.57 15.75 3.17
N LEU A 80 9.13 14.51 2.91
CA LEU A 80 9.20 13.41 3.87
C LEU A 80 10.63 13.09 4.26
N ASN A 81 11.53 13.02 3.28
CA ASN A 81 12.95 12.76 3.48
C ASN A 81 13.62 13.87 4.31
N ASP A 82 13.39 15.13 3.96
CA ASP A 82 14.03 16.30 4.57
C ASP A 82 13.53 16.55 6.01
N ASN A 83 12.40 15.96 6.37
CA ASN A 83 11.85 16.00 7.73
C ASN A 83 12.01 14.67 8.48
N ASP A 84 12.88 13.77 8.00
CA ASP A 84 13.21 12.48 8.64
C ASP A 84 11.99 11.66 9.01
N PHE A 85 11.00 11.59 8.15
CA PHE A 85 9.91 10.63 8.31
C PHE A 85 10.41 9.22 8.05
N ASN A 86 9.83 8.24 8.75
CA ASN A 86 9.95 6.85 8.33
C ASN A 86 9.06 6.66 7.09
N TYR A 87 9.69 6.45 5.93
CA TYR A 87 8.96 6.28 4.67
C TYR A 87 9.49 5.11 3.84
N ALA A 88 8.66 4.63 2.95
CA ALA A 88 8.96 3.57 2.00
C ALA A 88 8.42 3.94 0.61
N LEU A 89 8.92 3.27 -0.41
CA LEU A 89 8.42 3.37 -1.78
C LEU A 89 7.65 2.12 -2.16
N ALA A 90 6.61 2.28 -2.97
CA ALA A 90 5.90 1.19 -3.60
C ALA A 90 5.91 1.38 -5.12
N THR A 91 6.40 0.38 -5.83
CA THR A 91 6.49 0.41 -7.30
C THR A 91 5.87 -0.84 -7.91
N ARG A 92 5.55 -0.79 -9.20
CA ARG A 92 5.07 -1.93 -9.96
C ARG A 92 6.14 -2.45 -10.92
N LEU A 93 6.18 -3.76 -11.09
CA LEU A 93 7.02 -4.40 -12.10
C LEU A 93 6.25 -4.41 -13.43
N LEU A 94 6.45 -3.37 -14.22
CA LEU A 94 5.77 -3.16 -15.49
C LEU A 94 6.73 -3.39 -16.66
N TRP A 95 6.18 -3.56 -17.85
CA TRP A 95 6.95 -3.69 -19.11
C TRP A 95 7.99 -4.82 -19.09
N ASN A 96 7.68 -5.94 -18.42
CA ASN A 96 8.57 -7.10 -18.26
C ASN A 96 9.93 -6.77 -17.59
N GLU A 97 10.00 -5.70 -16.81
CA GLU A 97 11.21 -5.36 -16.07
C GLU A 97 11.43 -6.38 -14.93
N LYS A 98 12.66 -6.91 -14.85
CA LYS A 98 13.05 -7.82 -13.76
C LYS A 98 13.22 -7.04 -12.45
N GLU A 99 12.79 -7.61 -11.33
CA GLU A 99 12.84 -6.96 -10.02
C GLU A 99 14.24 -6.45 -9.66
N ASP A 100 15.29 -7.25 -9.90
CA ASP A 100 16.67 -6.87 -9.59
C ASP A 100 17.11 -5.61 -10.35
N MET A 101 16.69 -5.51 -11.62
CA MET A 101 16.97 -4.33 -12.43
C MET A 101 16.21 -3.10 -11.93
N VAL A 102 14.96 -3.28 -11.55
CA VAL A 102 14.14 -2.21 -10.98
C VAL A 102 14.77 -1.72 -9.66
N ARG A 103 15.18 -2.63 -8.76
CA ARG A 103 15.85 -2.27 -7.50
C ARG A 103 17.18 -1.54 -7.75
N LYS A 104 17.98 -2.00 -8.72
CA LYS A 104 19.24 -1.33 -9.11
C LYS A 104 18.98 0.08 -9.62
N ASN A 105 17.97 0.27 -10.45
CA ASN A 105 17.61 1.59 -10.98
C ASN A 105 17.05 2.52 -9.90
N PHE A 106 16.24 1.98 -8.97
CA PHE A 106 15.79 2.76 -7.80
C PHE A 106 16.95 3.17 -6.89
N ARG A 107 18.01 2.36 -6.77
CA ARG A 107 19.23 2.76 -6.03
C ARG A 107 19.89 3.99 -6.67
N VAL A 108 20.00 4.02 -8.00
CA VAL A 108 20.52 5.19 -8.71
C VAL A 108 19.58 6.39 -8.52
N PHE A 109 18.28 6.17 -8.64
CA PHE A 109 17.26 7.19 -8.43
C PHE A 109 17.33 7.80 -7.02
N THR A 110 17.39 6.99 -5.96
CA THR A 110 17.48 7.48 -4.58
C THR A 110 18.77 8.27 -4.34
N LYS A 111 19.90 7.79 -4.85
CA LYS A 111 21.19 8.49 -4.77
C LYS A 111 21.14 9.85 -5.46
N ASN A 112 20.64 9.92 -6.69
CA ASN A 112 20.56 11.16 -7.45
C ASN A 112 19.63 12.21 -6.82
N ASN A 113 18.59 11.75 -6.13
CA ASN A 113 17.64 12.62 -5.45
C ASN A 113 17.94 12.83 -3.96
N LYS A 114 19.08 12.32 -3.46
CA LYS A 114 19.52 12.42 -2.06
C LYS A 114 18.47 11.89 -1.07
N LEU A 115 17.80 10.80 -1.44
CA LEU A 115 16.81 10.14 -0.60
C LEU A 115 17.50 9.11 0.29
N ASN A 116 17.25 9.18 1.59
CA ASN A 116 17.80 8.25 2.58
C ASN A 116 16.94 6.97 2.64
N LEU A 117 17.19 6.02 1.72
CA LEU A 117 16.40 4.82 1.59
C LEU A 117 17.21 3.65 1.03
N ASP A 118 17.17 2.50 1.73
CA ASP A 118 17.79 1.26 1.24
C ASP A 118 16.84 0.51 0.29
N THR A 119 17.13 0.57 -1.00
CA THR A 119 16.33 -0.07 -2.05
C THR A 119 16.48 -1.60 -2.10
N ASN A 120 17.43 -2.19 -1.37
CA ASN A 120 17.54 -3.65 -1.23
C ASN A 120 16.54 -4.18 -0.20
N SER A 121 16.20 -3.37 0.79
CA SER A 121 15.21 -3.71 1.79
C SER A 121 13.81 -3.82 1.16
N LYS A 122 13.16 -4.97 1.32
CA LYS A 122 11.76 -5.17 0.90
C LYS A 122 10.78 -4.32 1.70
N GLN A 123 11.18 -3.82 2.87
CA GLN A 123 10.38 -2.90 3.67
C GLN A 123 10.42 -1.48 3.11
N HIS A 124 11.59 -1.05 2.58
CA HIS A 124 11.77 0.28 2.05
C HIS A 124 11.37 0.43 0.58
N LEU A 125 11.58 -0.62 -0.24
CA LEU A 125 11.09 -0.66 -1.62
C LEU A 125 10.23 -1.91 -1.82
N VAL A 126 8.93 -1.71 -1.83
CA VAL A 126 7.94 -2.76 -2.12
C VAL A 126 7.69 -2.81 -3.62
N THR A 127 7.84 -3.98 -4.19
CA THR A 127 7.58 -4.24 -5.62
C THR A 127 6.30 -5.05 -5.77
N PHE A 128 5.41 -4.63 -6.66
CA PHE A 128 4.19 -5.35 -7.00
C PHE A 128 4.31 -5.90 -8.42
N VAL A 129 4.05 -7.17 -8.58
CA VAL A 129 3.96 -7.80 -9.90
C VAL A 129 2.74 -7.26 -10.62
N GLU A 130 2.84 -7.06 -11.93
CA GLU A 130 1.69 -6.70 -12.76
C GLU A 130 0.72 -7.89 -12.80
N MET A 131 -0.53 -7.62 -12.42
CA MET A 131 -1.60 -8.60 -12.55
C MET A 131 -2.26 -8.45 -13.92
N ASP A 132 -2.32 -9.53 -14.66
CA ASP A 132 -2.96 -9.59 -15.98
C ASP A 132 -4.33 -10.25 -15.82
N GLU A 133 -5.39 -9.45 -15.88
CA GLU A 133 -6.78 -9.92 -15.74
C GLU A 133 -7.21 -10.90 -16.83
N LYS A 134 -6.43 -10.99 -17.94
CA LYS A 134 -6.72 -11.88 -19.06
C LYS A 134 -6.02 -13.23 -18.93
N LYS A 135 -5.10 -13.36 -18.01
CA LYS A 135 -4.42 -14.63 -17.74
C LYS A 135 -5.14 -15.40 -16.68
N ASP A 136 -5.47 -16.64 -17.03
CA ASP A 136 -5.93 -17.60 -16.06
C ASP A 136 -4.86 -17.85 -15.01
N THR A 137 -5.24 -17.85 -13.75
CA THR A 137 -4.32 -18.14 -12.64
C THR A 137 -4.46 -19.61 -12.26
N PRO A 138 -3.35 -20.29 -11.93
CA PRO A 138 -3.43 -21.69 -11.47
C PRO A 138 -4.33 -21.79 -10.25
N GLU A 139 -5.21 -22.79 -10.25
CA GLU A 139 -6.01 -23.11 -9.06
C GLU A 139 -5.09 -23.48 -7.90
N ILE A 140 -5.36 -22.88 -6.73
CA ILE A 140 -4.65 -23.21 -5.49
C ILE A 140 -5.46 -24.22 -4.72
N THR A 141 -4.86 -25.38 -4.49
CA THR A 141 -5.42 -26.46 -3.64
C THR A 141 -4.70 -26.50 -2.30
N THR A 142 -5.23 -27.26 -1.35
CA THR A 142 -4.59 -27.47 -0.05
C THR A 142 -3.20 -28.13 -0.16
N GLU A 143 -2.93 -28.88 -1.22
CA GLU A 143 -1.63 -29.49 -1.49
C GLU A 143 -0.54 -28.46 -1.84
N CYS A 144 -0.97 -27.31 -2.42
CA CYS A 144 -0.05 -26.25 -2.79
C CYS A 144 0.70 -25.66 -1.57
N TRP A 145 0.11 -25.72 -0.39
CA TRP A 145 0.78 -25.21 0.83
C TRP A 145 2.10 -25.95 1.12
N GLY A 146 2.06 -27.29 0.98
CA GLY A 146 3.27 -28.12 1.14
C GLY A 146 4.30 -27.89 0.04
N ILE A 147 3.86 -27.81 -1.23
CA ILE A 147 4.72 -27.58 -2.40
C ILE A 147 5.41 -26.21 -2.30
N LEU A 148 4.65 -25.17 -1.99
CA LEU A 148 5.15 -23.79 -1.87
C LEU A 148 5.85 -23.51 -0.54
N LYS A 149 5.83 -24.45 0.41
CA LYS A 149 6.33 -24.28 1.79
C LYS A 149 5.76 -23.02 2.44
N LYS A 150 4.46 -22.80 2.27
CA LYS A 150 3.73 -21.66 2.82
C LYS A 150 2.76 -22.15 3.89
N ASP A 151 2.72 -21.43 4.99
CA ASP A 151 1.69 -21.63 6.03
C ASP A 151 0.45 -20.82 5.67
N PRO A 152 -0.74 -21.44 5.60
CA PRO A 152 -1.99 -20.74 5.35
C PRO A 152 -2.28 -19.60 6.33
N SER A 153 -1.77 -19.66 7.55
CA SER A 153 -1.91 -18.58 8.53
C SER A 153 -1.19 -17.28 8.14
N ASN A 154 -0.22 -17.37 7.23
CA ASN A 154 0.57 -16.24 6.74
C ASN A 154 -0.04 -15.52 5.53
N ILE A 155 -1.15 -16.02 4.98
CA ILE A 155 -1.86 -15.28 3.94
C ILE A 155 -2.64 -14.12 4.54
N MET A 156 -2.77 -13.03 3.77
CA MET A 156 -3.39 -11.79 4.26
C MET A 156 -4.81 -12.00 4.78
N CYS A 157 -5.65 -12.75 4.06
CA CYS A 157 -7.04 -12.98 4.42
C CYS A 157 -7.23 -13.82 5.70
N SER A 158 -6.20 -14.52 6.18
CA SER A 158 -6.26 -15.26 7.46
C SER A 158 -6.04 -14.35 8.68
N SER A 159 -5.18 -13.34 8.54
CA SER A 159 -4.71 -12.50 9.65
C SER A 159 -5.14 -11.03 9.58
N SER A 160 -5.63 -10.57 8.40
CA SER A 160 -5.97 -9.17 8.17
C SER A 160 -7.44 -8.99 7.84
N ARG A 161 -7.97 -7.83 8.16
CA ARG A 161 -9.33 -7.40 7.78
C ARG A 161 -9.25 -6.00 7.20
N MET A 162 -10.05 -5.73 6.18
CA MET A 162 -10.20 -4.39 5.62
C MET A 162 -11.52 -3.77 6.09
N ILE A 163 -11.45 -2.55 6.58
CA ILE A 163 -12.64 -1.77 6.91
C ILE A 163 -12.97 -0.89 5.73
N VAL A 164 -14.17 -1.05 5.18
CA VAL A 164 -14.64 -0.34 4.00
C VAL A 164 -15.87 0.49 4.33
N LYS A 165 -15.88 1.73 3.89
CA LYS A 165 -17.08 2.58 3.87
C LYS A 165 -17.58 2.68 2.44
N LYS A 166 -18.58 1.85 2.10
CA LYS A 166 -19.19 1.87 0.76
C LYS A 166 -19.98 3.16 0.55
N LYS A 167 -19.97 3.69 -0.67
CA LYS A 167 -20.71 4.91 -1.04
C LYS A 167 -22.22 4.72 -0.72
N GLY A 168 -22.81 5.69 -0.04
CA GLY A 168 -24.22 5.64 0.36
C GLY A 168 -24.53 4.81 1.61
N SER A 169 -23.58 4.00 2.10
CA SER A 169 -23.77 3.23 3.32
C SER A 169 -23.68 4.12 4.57
N LYS A 170 -24.56 3.90 5.55
CA LYS A 170 -24.47 4.54 6.88
C LYS A 170 -23.34 3.92 7.72
N ASN A 171 -23.12 2.61 7.60
CA ASN A 171 -22.16 1.85 8.39
C ASN A 171 -20.93 1.45 7.56
N THR A 172 -19.84 1.09 8.24
CA THR A 172 -18.69 0.41 7.65
C THR A 172 -18.99 -1.07 7.49
N SER A 173 -18.27 -1.75 6.57
CA SER A 173 -18.24 -3.20 6.44
C SER A 173 -16.82 -3.70 6.72
N VAL A 174 -16.72 -4.91 7.24
CA VAL A 174 -15.46 -5.64 7.43
C VAL A 174 -15.32 -6.63 6.28
N ILE A 175 -14.27 -6.48 5.50
CA ILE A 175 -14.00 -7.28 4.29
C ILE A 175 -12.79 -8.17 4.54
N SER A 176 -12.84 -9.41 4.07
CA SER A 176 -11.75 -10.37 4.23
C SER A 176 -10.58 -10.17 3.24
N CYS A 177 -10.87 -9.66 2.05
CA CYS A 177 -9.89 -9.55 0.98
C CYS A 177 -9.73 -8.10 0.51
N THR A 178 -8.49 -7.62 0.45
CA THR A 178 -8.17 -6.28 -0.04
C THR A 178 -8.32 -6.13 -1.55
N LEU A 179 -8.26 -7.23 -2.29
CA LEU A 179 -8.38 -7.27 -3.75
C LEU A 179 -9.85 -7.34 -4.21
N LEU A 180 -10.75 -7.81 -3.34
CA LEU A 180 -12.17 -8.01 -3.65
C LEU A 180 -13.09 -7.17 -2.74
N PRO A 181 -12.87 -5.85 -2.62
CA PRO A 181 -13.60 -5.02 -1.64
C PRO A 181 -15.08 -4.83 -1.96
N TYR A 182 -15.50 -5.14 -3.17
CA TYR A 182 -16.87 -4.96 -3.64
C TYR A 182 -17.63 -6.28 -3.83
N ASP A 183 -16.95 -7.42 -3.68
CA ASP A 183 -17.60 -8.73 -3.75
C ASP A 183 -18.28 -9.04 -2.42
N ASN A 184 -19.59 -9.28 -2.48
CA ASN A 184 -20.41 -9.53 -1.29
C ASN A 184 -20.06 -10.87 -0.61
N ASN A 185 -19.46 -11.82 -1.31
CA ASN A 185 -19.03 -13.08 -0.72
C ASN A 185 -17.91 -12.89 0.31
N PHE A 186 -17.16 -11.78 0.20
CA PHE A 186 -16.08 -11.41 1.10
C PHE A 186 -16.47 -10.33 2.12
N ASP A 187 -17.74 -9.91 2.13
CA ASP A 187 -18.30 -9.02 3.17
C ASP A 187 -18.65 -9.84 4.41
N LEU A 188 -17.91 -9.65 5.47
CA LEU A 188 -18.00 -10.44 6.71
C LEU A 188 -18.94 -9.83 7.74
N GLY A 189 -19.50 -8.65 7.47
CA GLY A 189 -20.43 -7.97 8.38
C GLY A 189 -19.96 -6.58 8.78
N LYS A 190 -20.52 -6.06 9.85
CA LYS A 190 -20.33 -4.66 10.30
C LYS A 190 -19.35 -4.52 11.45
N THR A 191 -19.08 -5.59 12.18
CA THR A 191 -18.20 -5.61 13.35
C THR A 191 -17.04 -6.58 13.16
N LEU A 192 -15.99 -6.40 13.94
CA LEU A 192 -14.87 -7.32 13.93
C LEU A 192 -15.29 -8.72 14.40
N GLU A 193 -16.18 -8.80 15.38
CA GLU A 193 -16.75 -10.06 15.87
C GLU A 193 -17.47 -10.83 14.78
N GLU A 194 -18.35 -10.17 14.01
CA GLU A 194 -19.04 -10.79 12.87
C GLU A 194 -18.06 -11.31 11.81
N SER A 195 -16.85 -10.76 11.77
CA SER A 195 -15.83 -11.11 10.79
C SER A 195 -15.05 -12.39 11.12
N PHE A 196 -15.21 -12.96 12.31
CA PHE A 196 -14.63 -14.25 12.69
C PHE A 196 -15.42 -15.42 12.11
N LYS A 197 -15.44 -15.49 10.78
CA LYS A 197 -16.10 -16.54 9.99
C LYS A 197 -15.07 -17.28 9.15
N LYS A 198 -15.40 -18.51 8.77
CA LYS A 198 -14.64 -19.23 7.74
C LYS A 198 -14.73 -18.48 6.42
N ILE A 199 -13.59 -18.35 5.75
CA ILE A 199 -13.48 -17.76 4.43
C ILE A 199 -13.08 -18.87 3.47
N TYR A 200 -13.85 -19.01 2.41
CA TYR A 200 -13.54 -19.97 1.35
C TYR A 200 -12.67 -19.28 0.30
N LEU A 201 -11.51 -19.88 0.03
CA LEU A 201 -10.56 -19.41 -0.97
C LEU A 201 -10.92 -20.00 -2.34
N ASN A 202 -12.12 -19.71 -2.81
CA ASN A 202 -12.68 -20.23 -4.07
C ASN A 202 -12.70 -19.18 -5.19
N HIS A 203 -11.87 -18.17 -5.07
CA HIS A 203 -11.70 -17.11 -6.07
C HIS A 203 -10.35 -17.24 -6.77
N PRO A 204 -10.25 -17.03 -8.09
CA PRO A 204 -9.01 -17.17 -8.86
C PRO A 204 -7.91 -16.14 -8.57
N HIS A 205 -8.05 -15.30 -7.57
CA HIS A 205 -7.05 -14.30 -7.16
C HIS A 205 -6.23 -14.76 -5.97
#